data_620ee3fa29906f7e1ed2f3b47c673953
#
_entry.id   620ee3fa29906f7e1ed2f3b47c673953
#
_cell.length_a   1.000
_cell.length_b   1.000
_cell.length_c   1.000
_cell.angle_alpha   90.00
_cell.angle_beta   90.00
_cell.angle_gamma   90.00
#
_symmetry.space_group_name_H-M   'P 1'
#
loop_
_entity.id
_entity.type
_entity.pdbx_description
1 polymer ?
#
loop_
_entity_poly.entity_id
_entity_poly.type
_entity_poly.pdbx_seq_one_letter_code
_entity_poly.pdbx_strand_id
1 'polypeptide(L)' 'MPLTFANVGEENMIKKVGGKPETRKFLENLGFVAGGTVTVVSTIGGNVIVKVKESRVAVSKEMAAKIMV' A
#
# COMPACT_ATOMS: atom_id res chain seq x y z
N MET A 1 -7.03 -8.37 4.24
CA MET A 1 -7.93 -7.24 3.94
C MET A 1 -7.20 -6.23 3.07
N PRO A 2 -7.91 -5.47 2.25
CA PRO A 2 -7.27 -4.40 1.46
C PRO A 2 -6.69 -3.31 2.36
N LEU A 3 -5.59 -2.73 1.92
CA LEU A 3 -4.91 -1.67 2.68
C LEU A 3 -5.83 -0.48 2.96
N THR A 4 -6.82 -0.24 2.10
CA THR A 4 -7.78 0.85 2.29
C THR A 4 -8.60 0.72 3.58
N PHE A 5 -8.65 -0.46 4.18
CA PHE A 5 -9.35 -0.68 5.44
C PHE A 5 -8.43 -0.61 6.66
N ALA A 6 -7.15 -0.42 6.46
CA ALA A 6 -6.20 -0.33 7.56
C ALA A 6 -6.36 1.00 8.29
N ASN A 7 -6.08 0.98 9.59
CA ASN A 7 -6.15 2.18 10.41
C ASN A 7 -4.92 3.05 10.21
N VAL A 8 -5.12 4.38 10.23
CA VAL A 8 -4.02 5.33 10.15
C VAL A 8 -3.10 5.15 11.35
N GLY A 9 -1.80 5.13 11.09
CA GLY A 9 -0.78 5.01 12.13
C GLY A 9 -0.46 3.58 12.52
N GLU A 10 -1.21 2.61 12.03
CA GLU A 10 -1.00 1.21 12.35
C GLU A 10 -0.12 0.54 11.30
N GLU A 11 0.91 -0.15 11.74
CA GLU A 11 1.78 -0.90 10.85
C GLU A 11 1.16 -2.24 10.51
N ASN A 12 1.15 -2.57 9.23
CA ASN A 12 0.60 -3.82 8.73
C ASN A 12 1.63 -4.55 7.87
N MET A 13 1.61 -5.88 7.95
CA MET A 13 2.43 -6.69 7.07
C MET A 13 1.69 -6.93 5.76
N ILE A 14 2.39 -6.74 4.65
CA ILE A 14 1.83 -6.98 3.32
C ILE A 14 1.77 -8.48 3.08
N LYS A 15 0.58 -9.01 2.83
CA LYS A 15 0.39 -10.43 2.53
C LYS A 15 0.60 -10.71 1.06
N LYS A 16 0.03 -9.87 0.22
CA LYS A 16 0.24 -9.98 -1.23
C LYS A 16 -0.16 -8.68 -1.92
N VAL A 17 0.34 -8.51 -3.12
CA VAL A 17 -0.03 -7.41 -4.00
C VAL A 17 -0.76 -8.00 -5.19
N GLY A 18 -2.00 -7.57 -5.41
CA GLY A 18 -2.85 -8.06 -6.49
C GLY A 18 -2.84 -7.14 -7.69
N GLY A 19 -3.78 -7.41 -8.61
CA GLY A 19 -3.96 -6.62 -9.82
C GLY A 19 -3.23 -7.21 -11.02
N LYS A 20 -3.23 -6.45 -12.10
CA LYS A 20 -2.55 -6.86 -13.33
C LYS A 20 -1.04 -6.89 -13.11
N PRO A 21 -0.31 -7.70 -13.89
CA PRO A 21 1.15 -7.80 -13.73
C PRO A 21 1.86 -6.44 -13.77
N GLU A 22 1.41 -5.53 -14.62
CA GLU A 22 1.98 -4.19 -14.73
C GLU A 22 1.78 -3.39 -13.45
N THR A 23 0.58 -3.41 -12.90
CA THR A 23 0.25 -2.72 -11.66
C THR A 23 1.03 -3.31 -10.50
N ARG A 24 1.08 -4.63 -10.44
CA ARG A 24 1.80 -5.33 -9.39
C ARG A 24 3.28 -4.99 -9.42
N LYS A 25 3.88 -4.97 -10.62
CA LYS A 25 5.29 -4.63 -10.78
C LYS A 25 5.55 -3.19 -10.37
N PHE A 26 4.66 -2.28 -10.74
CA PHE A 26 4.75 -0.88 -10.35
C PHE A 26 4.76 -0.73 -8.83
N LEU A 27 3.83 -1.40 -8.15
CA LEU A 27 3.75 -1.35 -6.70
C LEU A 27 4.97 -1.98 -6.04
N GLU A 28 5.46 -3.10 -6.58
CA GLU A 28 6.66 -3.74 -6.05
C GLU A 28 7.88 -2.82 -6.17
N ASN A 29 7.98 -2.08 -7.27
CA ASN A 29 9.06 -1.12 -7.45
C ASN A 29 9.01 0.02 -6.44
N LEU A 30 7.82 0.35 -5.95
CA LEU A 30 7.67 1.35 -4.89
C LEU A 30 8.00 0.79 -3.51
N GLY A 31 8.14 -0.53 -3.39
CA GLY A 31 8.47 -1.17 -2.12
C GLY A 31 7.36 -2.02 -1.53
N PHE A 32 6.21 -2.14 -2.19
CA PHE A 32 5.11 -2.96 -1.70
C PHE A 32 5.35 -4.41 -2.10
N VAL A 33 6.02 -5.14 -1.22
CA VAL A 33 6.36 -6.55 -1.46
C VAL A 33 5.78 -7.42 -0.35
N ALA A 34 5.40 -8.64 -0.68
CA ALA A 34 4.90 -9.59 0.30
C ALA A 34 5.94 -9.81 1.39
N GLY A 35 5.50 -9.76 2.64
CA GLY A 35 6.39 -9.87 3.80
C GLY A 35 6.93 -8.55 4.30
N GLY A 36 6.82 -7.49 3.51
CA GLY A 36 7.22 -6.16 3.95
C GLY A 36 6.14 -5.53 4.82
N THR A 37 6.44 -4.38 5.39
CA THR A 37 5.49 -3.65 6.23
C THR A 37 5.10 -2.33 5.59
N VAL A 38 3.88 -1.89 5.89
CA VAL A 38 3.35 -0.63 5.39
C VAL A 38 2.50 0.02 6.48
N THR A 39 2.59 1.33 6.59
CA THR A 39 1.80 2.11 7.53
C THR A 39 1.04 3.18 6.78
N VAL A 40 -0.27 3.26 6.99
CA VAL A 40 -1.06 4.34 6.41
C VAL A 40 -0.83 5.59 7.25
N VAL A 41 -0.34 6.65 6.61
CA VAL A 41 -0.05 7.91 7.28
C VAL A 41 -1.27 8.83 7.26
N SER A 42 -1.91 8.95 6.12
CA SER A 42 -3.12 9.77 6.00
C SER A 42 -3.82 9.47 4.68
N THR A 43 -5.00 10.05 4.50
CA THR A 43 -5.71 10.00 3.23
C THR A 43 -6.03 11.44 2.82
N ILE A 44 -5.79 11.75 1.55
CA ILE A 44 -6.04 13.09 1.01
C ILE A 44 -6.76 12.91 -0.32
N GLY A 45 -8.02 13.36 -0.37
CA GLY A 45 -8.83 13.21 -1.57
C GLY A 45 -8.96 11.74 -1.95
N GLY A 46 -8.61 11.40 -3.17
CA GLY A 46 -8.65 10.02 -3.65
C GLY A 46 -7.35 9.25 -3.46
N ASN A 47 -6.42 9.78 -2.66
CA ASN A 47 -5.10 9.18 -2.47
C ASN A 47 -4.87 8.72 -1.04
N VAL A 48 -4.05 7.70 -0.89
CA VAL A 48 -3.63 7.18 0.41
C VAL A 48 -2.12 7.44 0.53
N ILE A 49 -1.74 8.14 1.57
CA ILE A 49 -0.33 8.40 1.85
C ILE A 49 0.15 7.30 2.79
N VAL A 50 1.17 6.59 2.39
CA VAL A 50 1.69 5.48 3.18
C VAL A 50 3.19 5.60 3.37
N LYS A 51 3.67 5.01 4.45
CA LYS A 51 5.09 4.84 4.68
C LYS A 51 5.41 3.37 4.37
N VAL A 52 6.29 3.17 3.41
CA VAL A 52 6.76 1.84 3.04
C VAL A 52 8.28 1.88 2.98
N LYS A 53 8.92 0.95 3.68
CA LYS A 53 10.36 1.00 3.94
C LYS A 53 10.68 2.32 4.64
N GLU A 54 11.60 3.12 4.15
CA GLU A 54 11.92 4.41 4.76
C GLU A 54 11.41 5.58 3.92
N SER A 55 10.44 5.31 3.05
CA SER A 55 9.91 6.33 2.14
C SER A 55 8.42 6.52 2.35
N ARG A 56 7.94 7.71 2.05
CA ARG A 56 6.52 8.00 1.99
C ARG A 56 6.10 8.04 0.53
N VAL A 57 5.00 7.36 0.22
CA VAL A 57 4.48 7.30 -1.14
C VAL A 57 3.00 7.58 -1.11
N ALA A 58 2.53 8.27 -2.13
CA ALA A 58 1.09 8.47 -2.34
C ALA A 58 0.63 7.51 -3.42
N VAL A 59 -0.41 6.75 -3.13
CA VAL A 59 -1.03 5.86 -4.12
C VAL A 59 -2.51 6.13 -4.16
N SER A 60 -3.14 5.89 -5.30
CA SER A 60 -4.59 6.03 -5.41
C SER A 60 -5.29 4.97 -4.56
N LYS A 61 -6.54 5.25 -4.18
CA LYS A 61 -7.33 4.26 -3.45
C LYS A 61 -7.47 2.96 -4.24
N GLU A 62 -7.55 3.07 -5.56
CA GLU A 62 -7.67 1.89 -6.41
C GLU A 62 -6.44 1.01 -6.31
N MET A 63 -5.26 1.61 -6.31
CA MET A 63 -4.01 0.85 -6.15
C MET A 63 -3.86 0.33 -4.74
N ALA A 64 -4.20 1.13 -3.73
CA ALA A 64 -4.14 0.70 -2.34
C ALA A 64 -5.05 -0.50 -2.08
N ALA A 65 -6.19 -0.55 -2.76
CA ALA A 65 -7.12 -1.68 -2.63
C ALA A 65 -6.54 -3.00 -3.15
N LYS A 66 -5.49 -2.95 -3.92
CA LYS A 66 -4.83 -4.15 -4.45
C LYS A 66 -3.73 -4.68 -3.53
N ILE A 67 -3.39 -3.93 -2.50
CA ILE A 67 -2.40 -4.33 -1.50
C ILE A 67 -3.15 -5.00 -0.36
N MET A 68 -2.89 -6.29 -0.15
CA MET A 68 -3.54 -7.05 0.91
C MET A 68 -2.67 -7.10 2.15
N VAL A 69 -3.27 -6.79 3.26
CA VAL A 69 -2.58 -6.81 4.58
C VAL A 69 -3.33 -7.70 5.58
#